data_661cda62cc56b272ae909bde1905f5f6
#
_entry.id   661cda62cc56b272ae909bde1905f5f6
#
_cell.length_a   1.000
_cell.length_b   1.000
_cell.length_c   1.000
_cell.angle_alpha   90.00
_cell.angle_beta   90.00
_cell.angle_gamma   90.00
#
_symmetry.space_group_name_H-M   'P 1'
#
loop_
_entity.id
_entity.type
_entity.pdbx_description
1 polymer ?
#
loop_
_entity_poly.entity_id
_entity_poly.type
_entity_poly.pdbx_seq_one_letter_code
_entity_poly.pdbx_strand_id
1 'polypeptide(L)'
;MRKKLIGLSIATALGIMSLTACKSQPAENASTNGAADTTAQAEGTKEEGTSKEASGDRVKLEIWDWWGDGQYKYVIEQLCQNFNESQDTYEVVHVNYPWGDVWTKALAATAAGNPPDVIIQDIRTVTHRAEAKQATDLTDLIAKEGDGFTDQFYPQLMDAMMYDGHAYGLPYVTDTRILYYDKDAFAEAGLDPEAPPETWAQLVEYARKLDVKKDNGSYERLGFFPGTLEWNAWAFTADGKDYTDADGNVYVNTPEKVKMFENIYNDFYQYYGKKELDSFSAEFGNGMTNPFVAGKVAMWVNTPTEFTKVRDYAPDKNYGVALLPALEEGGEQYSWGGGFSVEIPYGAKDTEGSWEFVKFITSKESQIYWASEVYDTVANIEASQDPSLMDIPVFKMALEAMPTTVVTQDRLTAPGASDIVLPYLDEIILGNKTPQEALDEAQASVEQLVQDSK
;
A
#
# COMPACT_ATOMS: atom_id res chain seq x y z
N MET A 1 70.62 -9.44 -0.38
CA MET A 1 71.36 -8.28 -0.94
C MET A 1 70.33 -7.29 -1.55
N ARG A 2 70.51 -6.05 -1.08
CA ARG A 2 69.97 -4.79 -1.65
C ARG A 2 68.50 -4.61 -1.98
N LYS A 3 67.89 -3.85 -1.08
CA LYS A 3 66.68 -3.02 -1.20
C LYS A 3 66.74 -2.03 -2.38
N LYS A 4 65.63 -1.76 -3.05
CA LYS A 4 65.36 -0.43 -3.61
C LYS A 4 63.93 -0.04 -3.31
N LEU A 5 63.79 0.95 -2.43
CA LEU A 5 62.61 1.80 -2.27
C LEU A 5 62.52 2.75 -3.50
N ILE A 6 61.33 2.92 -4.03
CA ILE A 6 60.98 4.08 -4.86
C ILE A 6 59.75 4.74 -4.21
N GLY A 7 60.01 5.90 -3.64
CA GLY A 7 58.97 6.79 -3.14
C GLY A 7 58.34 7.54 -4.32
N LEU A 8 57.00 7.70 -4.28
CA LEU A 8 56.30 8.58 -5.19
C LEU A 8 55.57 9.65 -4.38
N SER A 9 56.01 10.87 -4.59
CA SER A 9 55.51 12.08 -3.96
C SER A 9 54.17 12.46 -4.58
N ILE A 10 53.15 12.72 -3.73
CA ILE A 10 51.86 13.28 -4.13
C ILE A 10 51.98 14.79 -4.08
N ALA A 11 51.87 15.43 -5.23
CA ALA A 11 51.74 16.89 -5.35
C ALA A 11 50.25 17.26 -5.34
N THR A 12 49.87 18.03 -4.34
CA THR A 12 48.57 18.65 -4.18
C THR A 12 48.47 19.87 -5.11
N ALA A 13 47.54 19.83 -6.08
CA ALA A 13 47.18 21.01 -6.86
C ALA A 13 45.77 21.46 -6.48
N LEU A 14 45.66 22.57 -5.76
CA LEU A 14 44.42 23.32 -5.58
C LEU A 14 44.07 24.04 -6.90
N GLY A 15 42.97 23.67 -7.52
CA GLY A 15 42.38 24.42 -8.61
C GLY A 15 41.16 25.16 -8.12
N ILE A 16 41.27 26.46 -8.02
CA ILE A 16 40.16 27.40 -7.79
C ILE A 16 39.40 27.53 -9.11
N MET A 17 38.12 27.06 -9.18
CA MET A 17 37.22 27.42 -10.28
C MET A 17 36.17 28.39 -9.79
N SER A 18 36.23 29.56 -10.41
CA SER A 18 35.34 30.69 -10.28
C SER A 18 33.95 30.40 -10.84
N LEU A 19 32.94 30.70 -10.03
CA LEU A 19 31.52 30.71 -10.44
C LEU A 19 31.26 31.84 -11.43
N THR A 20 30.82 31.50 -12.61
CA THR A 20 30.17 32.45 -13.53
C THR A 20 28.67 32.19 -13.54
N ALA A 21 27.92 33.12 -12.97
CA ALA A 21 26.47 33.10 -12.96
C ALA A 21 25.94 33.54 -14.35
N CYS A 22 25.19 32.65 -15.02
CA CYS A 22 24.34 33.04 -16.13
C CYS A 22 22.92 33.32 -15.62
N LYS A 23 22.53 34.59 -15.64
CA LYS A 23 21.15 35.06 -15.54
C LYS A 23 20.44 34.75 -16.86
N SER A 24 19.34 34.03 -16.84
CA SER A 24 18.34 34.05 -17.90
C SER A 24 17.10 34.80 -17.42
N GLN A 25 16.75 35.85 -18.15
CA GLN A 25 15.55 36.65 -17.97
C GLN A 25 14.31 35.94 -18.53
N PRO A 26 13.11 36.21 -17.98
CA PRO A 26 11.86 35.73 -18.57
C PRO A 26 11.40 36.67 -19.68
N ALA A 27 10.82 36.11 -20.72
CA ALA A 27 10.17 36.84 -21.81
C ALA A 27 8.75 37.25 -21.37
N GLU A 28 8.52 38.57 -21.35
CA GLU A 28 7.20 39.20 -21.36
C GLU A 28 6.53 39.00 -22.71
N ASN A 29 5.25 38.68 -22.72
CA ASN A 29 4.35 39.06 -23.79
C ASN A 29 3.07 39.63 -23.20
N ALA A 30 2.95 40.93 -23.35
CA ALA A 30 1.77 41.70 -23.07
C ALA A 30 0.78 41.61 -24.22
N SER A 31 -0.51 41.49 -23.92
CA SER A 31 -1.57 42.03 -24.78
C SER A 31 -2.71 42.53 -23.90
N THR A 32 -2.93 43.81 -24.06
CA THR A 32 -3.93 44.67 -23.44
C THR A 32 -5.28 44.55 -24.15
N ASN A 33 -6.37 44.74 -23.39
CA ASN A 33 -7.63 45.47 -23.56
C ASN A 33 -8.79 44.67 -22.98
N GLY A 34 -9.74 45.21 -22.25
CA GLY A 34 -10.23 46.54 -21.99
C GLY A 34 -11.37 46.39 -20.97
N ALA A 35 -11.52 47.40 -20.17
CA ALA A 35 -12.52 47.53 -19.12
C ALA A 35 -13.96 47.65 -19.67
N ALA A 36 -14.94 47.05 -18.99
CA ALA A 36 -16.30 47.58 -18.95
C ALA A 36 -16.91 47.23 -17.58
N ASP A 37 -17.13 48.31 -16.88
CA ASP A 37 -17.88 48.44 -15.64
C ASP A 37 -19.37 48.19 -15.92
N THR A 38 -20.02 47.31 -15.13
CA THR A 38 -21.49 47.27 -14.96
C THR A 38 -21.84 46.75 -13.59
N THR A 39 -22.14 47.66 -12.73
CA THR A 39 -22.88 47.47 -11.48
C THR A 39 -24.28 46.92 -11.76
N ALA A 40 -24.62 45.75 -11.22
CA ALA A 40 -25.99 45.32 -11.02
C ALA A 40 -26.16 44.80 -9.60
N GLN A 41 -26.83 45.55 -8.77
CA GLN A 41 -27.40 45.13 -7.50
C GLN A 41 -28.46 44.06 -7.77
N ALA A 42 -28.36 42.94 -7.09
CA ALA A 42 -29.47 42.01 -6.91
C ALA A 42 -29.60 41.75 -5.41
N GLU A 43 -30.69 42.23 -4.85
CA GLU A 43 -31.19 41.85 -3.53
C GLU A 43 -31.47 40.33 -3.51
N GLY A 44 -30.81 39.62 -2.62
CA GLY A 44 -31.04 38.22 -2.36
C GLY A 44 -31.43 38.03 -0.91
N THR A 45 -32.62 37.53 -0.70
CA THR A 45 -33.27 37.09 0.52
C THR A 45 -32.32 36.30 1.44
N LYS A 46 -32.22 36.76 2.68
CA LYS A 46 -31.64 36.01 3.79
C LYS A 46 -32.58 34.85 4.15
N GLU A 47 -32.21 33.64 3.91
CA GLU A 47 -32.64 32.51 4.70
C GLU A 47 -31.78 32.42 5.96
N GLU A 48 -32.40 32.70 7.09
CA GLU A 48 -31.82 32.41 8.40
C GLU A 48 -31.82 30.91 8.64
N GLY A 49 -30.73 30.26 8.25
CA GLY A 49 -30.35 28.98 8.82
C GLY A 49 -29.79 29.24 10.22
N THR A 50 -30.47 28.77 11.23
CA THR A 50 -30.02 28.79 12.62
C THR A 50 -28.79 27.90 12.77
N SER A 51 -27.59 28.44 12.52
CA SER A 51 -26.35 27.87 13.01
C SER A 51 -26.35 28.07 14.53
N LYS A 52 -26.36 26.97 15.28
CA LYS A 52 -25.99 27.00 16.71
C LYS A 52 -24.58 27.56 16.77
N GLU A 53 -24.39 28.77 17.27
CA GLU A 53 -23.12 29.27 17.70
C GLU A 53 -22.67 28.36 18.88
N ALA A 54 -21.67 27.50 18.63
CA ALA A 54 -20.96 26.79 19.66
C ALA A 54 -20.08 27.79 20.42
N SER A 55 -20.49 28.23 21.60
CA SER A 55 -19.73 29.09 22.46
C SER A 55 -18.95 28.23 23.48
N GLY A 56 -17.69 27.95 23.13
CA GLY A 56 -16.70 27.34 24.03
C GLY A 56 -15.43 27.11 23.21
N ASP A 57 -14.25 27.42 23.76
CA ASP A 57 -12.98 27.08 23.14
C ASP A 57 -12.86 25.54 23.12
N ARG A 58 -13.19 24.89 21.99
CA ARG A 58 -12.96 23.45 21.79
C ARG A 58 -11.46 23.14 21.82
N VAL A 59 -11.11 21.99 22.35
CA VAL A 59 -9.73 21.49 22.27
C VAL A 59 -9.44 21.10 20.83
N LYS A 60 -8.43 21.72 20.22
CA LYS A 60 -8.03 21.42 18.85
C LYS A 60 -7.09 20.23 18.81
N LEU A 61 -7.40 19.28 17.94
CA LEU A 61 -6.62 18.09 17.64
C LEU A 61 -6.26 18.07 16.16
N GLU A 62 -5.07 17.59 15.82
CA GLU A 62 -4.62 17.44 14.45
C GLU A 62 -4.49 15.97 14.08
N ILE A 63 -5.13 15.55 12.96
CA ILE A 63 -4.83 14.28 12.33
C ILE A 63 -3.89 14.52 11.14
N TRP A 64 -2.76 13.80 11.09
CA TRP A 64 -1.77 13.88 10.03
C TRP A 64 -1.81 12.64 9.13
N ASP A 65 -1.88 12.86 7.82
CA ASP A 65 -1.82 11.83 6.79
C ASP A 65 -1.28 12.39 5.46
N TRP A 66 -1.43 11.63 4.37
CA TRP A 66 -1.01 12.03 3.01
C TRP A 66 -2.20 12.20 2.04
N TRP A 67 -3.41 12.09 2.49
CA TRP A 67 -4.63 12.20 1.67
C TRP A 67 -4.98 13.67 1.40
N GLY A 68 -4.10 14.33 0.61
CA GLY A 68 -4.15 15.78 0.38
C GLY A 68 -4.94 16.22 -0.83
N ASP A 69 -5.45 15.29 -1.66
CA ASP A 69 -6.19 15.60 -2.87
C ASP A 69 -7.30 14.56 -3.19
N GLY A 70 -8.10 14.88 -4.21
CA GLY A 70 -9.14 13.97 -4.73
C GLY A 70 -10.17 13.54 -3.71
N GLN A 71 -10.70 12.34 -3.90
CA GLN A 71 -11.77 11.76 -3.08
C GLN A 71 -11.29 11.48 -1.64
N TYR A 72 -10.05 11.01 -1.48
CA TYR A 72 -9.50 10.72 -0.15
C TYR A 72 -9.52 11.96 0.76
N LYS A 73 -9.08 13.12 0.23
CA LYS A 73 -9.13 14.38 0.98
C LYS A 73 -10.55 14.72 1.42
N TYR A 74 -11.48 14.66 0.48
CA TYR A 74 -12.89 14.95 0.77
C TYR A 74 -13.42 14.06 1.89
N VAL A 75 -13.13 12.76 1.84
CA VAL A 75 -13.66 11.80 2.81
C VAL A 75 -13.05 11.97 4.20
N ILE A 76 -11.74 12.16 4.32
CA ILE A 76 -11.12 12.38 5.62
C ILE A 76 -11.56 13.71 6.26
N GLU A 77 -11.66 14.78 5.46
CA GLU A 77 -12.17 16.06 5.94
C GLU A 77 -13.64 15.96 6.38
N GLN A 78 -14.47 15.17 5.66
CA GLN A 78 -15.85 14.91 6.04
C GLN A 78 -15.94 14.09 7.34
N LEU A 79 -15.07 13.09 7.54
CA LEU A 79 -15.02 12.34 8.80
C LEU A 79 -14.60 13.24 9.97
N CYS A 80 -13.63 14.14 9.78
CA CYS A 80 -13.29 15.16 10.79
C CYS A 80 -14.50 16.06 11.10
N GLN A 81 -15.22 16.50 10.07
CA GLN A 81 -16.42 17.33 10.26
C GLN A 81 -17.51 16.56 10.99
N ASN A 82 -17.81 15.31 10.62
CA ASN A 82 -18.82 14.48 11.28
C ASN A 82 -18.48 14.28 12.77
N PHE A 83 -17.21 14.03 13.10
CA PHE A 83 -16.76 13.98 14.49
C PHE A 83 -16.99 15.31 15.21
N ASN A 84 -16.61 16.43 14.61
CA ASN A 84 -16.74 17.76 15.17
C ASN A 84 -18.22 18.15 15.41
N GLU A 85 -19.14 17.62 14.60
CA GLU A 85 -20.59 17.86 14.73
C GLU A 85 -21.24 16.92 15.76
N SER A 86 -20.62 15.78 16.07
CA SER A 86 -21.19 14.78 17.00
C SER A 86 -21.01 15.13 18.47
N GLN A 87 -20.12 16.09 18.81
CA GLN A 87 -19.80 16.48 20.18
C GLN A 87 -19.33 17.95 20.23
N ASP A 88 -19.22 18.55 21.43
CA ASP A 88 -18.91 19.96 21.64
C ASP A 88 -17.54 20.22 22.32
N THR A 89 -16.75 19.16 22.61
CA THR A 89 -15.51 19.24 23.39
C THR A 89 -14.27 19.42 22.50
N TYR A 90 -14.22 18.72 21.37
CA TYR A 90 -13.06 18.64 20.49
C TYR A 90 -13.34 19.22 19.11
N GLU A 91 -12.28 19.72 18.46
CA GLU A 91 -12.28 20.13 17.05
C GLU A 91 -11.09 19.45 16.36
N VAL A 92 -11.34 18.42 15.56
CA VAL A 92 -10.30 17.75 14.77
C VAL A 92 -10.11 18.47 13.46
N VAL A 93 -8.85 18.71 13.09
CA VAL A 93 -8.43 19.35 11.84
C VAL A 93 -7.52 18.39 11.07
N HIS A 94 -7.81 18.20 9.80
CA HIS A 94 -6.99 17.42 8.89
C HIS A 94 -5.77 18.23 8.43
N VAL A 95 -4.57 17.62 8.51
CA VAL A 95 -3.31 18.16 8.05
C VAL A 95 -2.61 17.13 7.17
N ASN A 96 -2.42 17.42 5.91
CA ASN A 96 -1.78 16.50 4.97
C ASN A 96 -0.34 16.88 4.66
N TYR A 97 0.47 15.87 4.38
CA TYR A 97 1.83 15.97 3.86
C TYR A 97 2.01 14.99 2.68
N PRO A 98 2.98 15.17 1.79
CA PRO A 98 3.27 14.17 0.77
C PRO A 98 3.57 12.79 1.39
N TRP A 99 3.28 11.74 0.61
CA TRP A 99 3.61 10.35 0.98
C TRP A 99 5.07 10.23 1.44
N GLY A 100 5.31 9.57 2.56
CA GLY A 100 6.63 9.41 3.18
C GLY A 100 7.10 10.62 3.98
N ASP A 101 6.80 11.85 3.55
CA ASP A 101 7.16 13.07 4.29
C ASP A 101 6.40 13.18 5.62
N VAL A 102 5.14 12.73 5.65
CA VAL A 102 4.29 12.77 6.86
C VAL A 102 4.97 12.07 8.03
N TRP A 103 5.55 10.89 7.80
CA TRP A 103 6.21 10.11 8.86
C TRP A 103 7.52 10.73 9.32
N THR A 104 8.33 11.22 8.36
CA THR A 104 9.57 11.95 8.69
C THR A 104 9.27 13.20 9.50
N LYS A 105 8.23 13.95 9.14
CA LYS A 105 7.79 15.15 9.87
C LYS A 105 7.24 14.81 11.26
N ALA A 106 6.43 13.76 11.36
CA ALA A 106 5.89 13.30 12.64
C ALA A 106 6.99 12.86 13.59
N LEU A 107 7.99 12.11 13.10
CA LEU A 107 9.17 11.73 13.89
C LEU A 107 9.91 12.97 14.42
N ALA A 108 10.17 13.96 13.56
CA ALA A 108 10.83 15.21 13.96
C ALA A 108 9.98 16.02 14.97
N ALA A 109 8.67 16.09 14.77
CA ALA A 109 7.74 16.78 15.67
C ALA A 109 7.67 16.09 17.04
N THR A 110 7.62 14.75 17.07
CA THR A 110 7.66 13.95 18.31
C THR A 110 8.96 14.19 19.08
N ALA A 111 10.11 14.16 18.37
CA ALA A 111 11.41 14.45 18.99
C ALA A 111 11.52 15.89 19.53
N ALA A 112 10.81 16.84 18.91
CA ALA A 112 10.74 18.23 19.36
C ALA A 112 9.70 18.46 20.49
N GLY A 113 8.96 17.43 20.93
CA GLY A 113 7.94 17.51 21.97
C GLY A 113 6.63 18.20 21.51
N ASN A 114 6.36 18.21 20.23
CA ASN A 114 5.13 18.75 19.64
C ASN A 114 4.60 17.85 18.52
N PRO A 115 4.30 16.58 18.81
CA PRO A 115 3.73 15.65 17.83
C PRO A 115 2.32 16.07 17.40
N PRO A 116 1.78 15.52 16.29
CA PRO A 116 0.34 15.56 16.03
C PRO A 116 -0.42 14.79 17.11
N ASP A 117 -1.73 15.00 17.19
CA ASP A 117 -2.58 14.30 18.15
C ASP A 117 -2.95 12.91 17.64
N VAL A 118 -3.17 12.76 16.34
CA VAL A 118 -3.44 11.48 15.66
C VAL A 118 -2.66 11.43 14.35
N ILE A 119 -2.20 10.23 13.96
CA ILE A 119 -1.49 10.02 12.70
C ILE A 119 -1.89 8.70 12.05
N ILE A 120 -1.95 8.69 10.72
CA ILE A 120 -2.05 7.46 9.94
C ILE A 120 -0.63 6.96 9.63
N GLN A 121 -0.37 5.67 9.92
CA GLN A 121 0.94 5.06 9.84
C GLN A 121 0.91 3.74 9.07
N ASP A 122 2.07 3.31 8.55
CA ASP A 122 2.24 1.99 7.97
C ASP A 122 2.13 0.91 9.06
N ILE A 123 1.23 -0.04 8.86
CA ILE A 123 0.97 -1.14 9.80
C ILE A 123 2.20 -2.02 10.05
N ARG A 124 3.10 -2.14 9.05
CA ARG A 124 4.26 -3.02 9.12
C ARG A 124 5.30 -2.60 10.17
N THR A 125 5.31 -1.34 10.58
CA THR A 125 6.37 -0.75 11.43
C THR A 125 5.86 -0.27 12.79
N VAL A 126 4.68 -0.71 13.25
CA VAL A 126 4.13 -0.38 14.57
C VAL A 126 5.09 -0.78 15.68
N THR A 127 5.67 -1.99 15.64
CA THR A 127 6.60 -2.49 16.66
C THR A 127 7.85 -1.63 16.79
N HIS A 128 8.39 -1.10 15.69
CA HIS A 128 9.53 -0.18 15.71
C HIS A 128 9.19 1.14 16.40
N ARG A 129 8.00 1.68 16.15
CA ARG A 129 7.56 2.92 16.79
C ARG A 129 7.27 2.72 18.28
N ALA A 130 6.72 1.57 18.63
CA ALA A 130 6.47 1.19 20.02
C ALA A 130 7.77 1.08 20.81
N GLU A 131 8.75 0.33 20.33
CA GLU A 131 10.05 0.18 20.97
C GLU A 131 10.80 1.51 21.09
N ALA A 132 10.79 2.31 20.01
CA ALA A 132 11.41 3.63 19.98
C ALA A 132 10.67 4.68 20.82
N LYS A 133 9.57 4.32 21.47
CA LYS A 133 8.68 5.23 22.24
C LYS A 133 8.21 6.44 21.42
N GLN A 134 7.82 6.16 20.19
CA GLN A 134 7.25 7.13 19.25
C GLN A 134 5.73 7.04 19.17
N ALA A 135 5.14 5.92 19.59
CA ALA A 135 3.70 5.70 19.72
C ALA A 135 3.28 5.60 21.19
N THR A 136 2.05 5.97 21.47
CA THR A 136 1.44 5.86 22.81
C THR A 136 0.90 4.44 23.01
N ASP A 137 1.13 3.87 24.20
CA ASP A 137 0.48 2.62 24.61
C ASP A 137 -1.02 2.86 24.81
N LEU A 138 -1.84 2.16 24.03
CA LEU A 138 -3.30 2.29 24.05
C LEU A 138 -3.99 1.22 24.91
N THR A 139 -3.25 0.31 25.53
CA THR A 139 -3.79 -0.86 26.24
C THR A 139 -4.81 -0.48 27.31
N ASP A 140 -4.49 0.53 28.14
CA ASP A 140 -5.39 1.01 29.17
C ASP A 140 -6.63 1.74 28.61
N LEU A 141 -6.50 2.40 27.47
CA LEU A 141 -7.61 3.04 26.77
C LEU A 141 -8.56 1.99 26.17
N ILE A 142 -8.01 0.97 25.53
CA ILE A 142 -8.75 -0.17 25.00
C ILE A 142 -9.49 -0.92 26.13
N ALA A 143 -8.82 -1.14 27.26
CA ALA A 143 -9.43 -1.83 28.42
C ALA A 143 -10.64 -1.08 29.01
N LYS A 144 -10.68 0.26 28.91
CA LYS A 144 -11.82 1.07 29.36
C LYS A 144 -13.07 0.86 28.48
N GLU A 145 -12.91 0.47 27.20
CA GLU A 145 -14.03 0.22 26.29
C GLU A 145 -14.71 -1.13 26.57
N GLY A 146 -14.10 -1.98 27.39
CA GLY A 146 -14.62 -3.28 27.81
C GLY A 146 -14.08 -4.46 27.03
N ASP A 147 -14.41 -5.66 27.51
CA ASP A 147 -13.96 -6.91 26.90
C ASP A 147 -14.51 -7.04 25.48
N GLY A 148 -13.64 -7.45 24.54
CA GLY A 148 -14.03 -7.69 23.15
C GLY A 148 -14.02 -6.45 22.26
N PHE A 149 -13.58 -5.28 22.75
CA PHE A 149 -13.50 -4.08 21.90
C PHE A 149 -12.66 -4.30 20.65
N THR A 150 -11.56 -5.05 20.72
CA THR A 150 -10.69 -5.35 19.59
C THR A 150 -11.23 -6.46 18.66
N ASP A 151 -12.25 -7.21 19.08
CA ASP A 151 -12.86 -8.29 18.27
C ASP A 151 -13.57 -7.76 17.00
N GLN A 152 -13.80 -6.46 16.93
CA GLN A 152 -14.31 -5.80 15.74
C GLN A 152 -13.30 -5.73 14.58
N PHE A 153 -12.02 -6.00 14.81
CA PHE A 153 -10.98 -5.95 13.79
C PHE A 153 -10.51 -7.35 13.40
N TYR A 154 -10.00 -7.50 12.19
CA TYR A 154 -9.37 -8.75 11.76
C TYR A 154 -8.20 -9.10 12.68
N PRO A 155 -8.12 -10.34 13.21
CA PRO A 155 -7.10 -10.73 14.19
C PRO A 155 -5.67 -10.47 13.72
N GLN A 156 -5.34 -10.80 12.47
CA GLN A 156 -4.00 -10.59 11.91
C GLN A 156 -3.61 -9.12 11.80
N LEU A 157 -4.58 -8.21 11.64
CA LEU A 157 -4.34 -6.77 11.65
C LEU A 157 -4.13 -6.27 13.08
N MET A 158 -4.91 -6.79 14.02
CA MET A 158 -4.76 -6.43 15.43
C MET A 158 -3.44 -6.95 16.01
N ASP A 159 -3.00 -8.15 15.61
CA ASP A 159 -1.69 -8.70 15.98
C ASP A 159 -0.53 -7.79 15.53
N ALA A 160 -0.68 -7.12 14.37
CA ALA A 160 0.32 -6.17 13.89
C ALA A 160 0.39 -4.89 14.74
N MET A 161 -0.63 -4.59 15.53
CA MET A 161 -0.65 -3.44 16.46
C MET A 161 0.05 -3.73 17.79
N MET A 162 0.43 -5.00 18.04
CA MET A 162 0.91 -5.44 19.35
C MET A 162 2.43 -5.43 19.44
N TYR A 163 2.95 -4.93 20.57
CA TYR A 163 4.36 -5.03 20.95
C TYR A 163 4.46 -5.29 22.46
N ASP A 164 5.19 -6.34 22.85
CA ASP A 164 5.39 -6.76 24.26
C ASP A 164 4.07 -6.90 25.08
N GLY A 165 3.03 -7.39 24.40
CA GLY A 165 1.69 -7.58 25.00
C GLY A 165 0.84 -6.32 25.09
N HIS A 166 1.29 -5.20 24.55
CA HIS A 166 0.62 -3.90 24.57
C HIS A 166 0.20 -3.48 23.16
N ALA A 167 -0.89 -2.74 23.02
CA ALA A 167 -1.39 -2.22 21.75
C ALA A 167 -0.93 -0.78 21.55
N TYR A 168 -0.43 -0.44 20.35
CA TYR A 168 0.10 0.88 20.02
C TYR A 168 -0.65 1.60 18.91
N GLY A 169 -1.69 1.01 18.38
CA GLY A 169 -2.57 1.57 17.37
C GLY A 169 -3.84 0.77 17.24
N LEU A 170 -4.75 1.22 16.38
CA LEU A 170 -5.85 0.41 15.85
C LEU A 170 -5.67 0.28 14.34
N PRO A 171 -6.00 -0.88 13.75
CA PRO A 171 -6.02 -1.00 12.30
C PRO A 171 -7.14 -0.12 11.72
N TYR A 172 -6.83 0.61 10.64
CA TYR A 172 -7.76 1.56 10.03
C TYR A 172 -8.23 1.08 8.66
N VAL A 173 -7.34 1.06 7.68
CA VAL A 173 -7.59 0.48 6.37
C VAL A 173 -6.66 -0.69 6.14
N THR A 174 -7.11 -1.64 5.36
CA THR A 174 -6.32 -2.81 5.00
C THR A 174 -6.31 -2.96 3.49
N ASP A 175 -5.41 -3.77 2.98
CA ASP A 175 -5.45 -4.20 1.60
C ASP A 175 -5.19 -5.71 1.49
N THR A 176 -5.56 -6.24 0.37
CA THR A 176 -5.25 -7.60 -0.07
C THR A 176 -5.01 -7.57 -1.56
N ARG A 177 -4.56 -8.65 -2.15
CA ARG A 177 -4.39 -8.78 -3.59
C ARG A 177 -5.42 -9.74 -4.14
N ILE A 178 -6.05 -9.34 -5.23
CA ILE A 178 -7.01 -10.15 -5.98
C ILE A 178 -6.60 -10.18 -7.45
N LEU A 179 -7.06 -11.20 -8.17
CA LEU A 179 -6.85 -11.34 -9.59
C LEU A 179 -8.00 -10.69 -10.34
N TYR A 180 -7.71 -9.68 -11.16
CA TYR A 180 -8.61 -9.14 -12.19
C TYR A 180 -8.41 -9.89 -13.49
N TYR A 181 -9.48 -10.21 -14.22
CA TYR A 181 -9.38 -10.84 -15.52
C TYR A 181 -10.43 -10.31 -16.51
N ASP A 182 -10.04 -10.23 -17.77
CA ASP A 182 -10.84 -9.69 -18.88
C ASP A 182 -11.73 -10.81 -19.46
N LYS A 183 -13.04 -10.76 -19.16
CA LYS A 183 -14.00 -11.78 -19.58
C LYS A 183 -14.18 -11.84 -21.09
N ASP A 184 -14.07 -10.71 -21.79
CA ASP A 184 -14.16 -10.69 -23.25
C ASP A 184 -12.93 -11.33 -23.88
N ALA A 185 -11.74 -11.08 -23.32
CA ALA A 185 -10.52 -11.77 -23.77
C ALA A 185 -10.58 -13.28 -23.51
N PHE A 186 -11.18 -13.71 -22.39
CA PHE A 186 -11.42 -15.14 -22.10
C PHE A 186 -12.34 -15.76 -23.18
N ALA A 187 -13.48 -15.12 -23.47
CA ALA A 187 -14.40 -15.59 -24.50
C ALA A 187 -13.73 -15.66 -25.89
N GLU A 188 -12.95 -14.64 -26.27
CA GLU A 188 -12.17 -14.63 -27.51
C GLU A 188 -11.20 -15.81 -27.63
N ALA A 189 -10.56 -16.18 -26.51
CA ALA A 189 -9.62 -17.28 -26.41
C ALA A 189 -10.28 -18.66 -26.27
N GLY A 190 -11.62 -18.72 -26.20
CA GLY A 190 -12.40 -19.95 -26.00
C GLY A 190 -12.30 -20.51 -24.58
N LEU A 191 -11.98 -19.62 -23.61
CA LEU A 191 -12.05 -19.92 -22.17
C LEU A 191 -13.44 -19.58 -21.65
N ASP A 192 -13.86 -20.23 -20.57
CA ASP A 192 -15.09 -19.86 -19.86
C ASP A 192 -14.90 -18.56 -19.08
N PRO A 193 -15.63 -17.48 -19.39
CA PRO A 193 -15.51 -16.21 -18.69
C PRO A 193 -15.89 -16.25 -17.19
N GLU A 194 -16.59 -17.31 -16.75
CA GLU A 194 -16.99 -17.48 -15.36
C GLU A 194 -16.09 -18.46 -14.57
N ALA A 195 -15.04 -18.98 -15.23
CA ALA A 195 -14.09 -19.92 -14.63
C ALA A 195 -12.66 -19.32 -14.63
N PRO A 196 -12.32 -18.40 -13.70
CA PRO A 196 -10.95 -17.89 -13.55
C PRO A 196 -9.98 -19.01 -13.13
N PRO A 197 -8.66 -18.82 -13.30
CA PRO A 197 -7.68 -19.83 -12.89
C PRO A 197 -7.62 -19.96 -11.38
N GLU A 198 -7.73 -21.16 -10.86
CA GLU A 198 -7.66 -21.49 -9.43
C GLU A 198 -6.27 -21.96 -8.99
N THR A 199 -5.41 -22.37 -9.97
CA THR A 199 -4.06 -22.86 -9.70
C THR A 199 -3.05 -22.15 -10.61
N TRP A 200 -1.76 -22.16 -10.20
CA TRP A 200 -0.68 -21.65 -11.04
C TRP A 200 -0.64 -22.31 -12.42
N ALA A 201 -0.84 -23.60 -12.48
CA ALA A 201 -0.85 -24.33 -13.76
C ALA A 201 -1.96 -23.82 -14.70
N GLN A 202 -3.17 -23.58 -14.18
CA GLN A 202 -4.26 -22.97 -14.95
C GLN A 202 -3.96 -21.53 -15.32
N LEU A 203 -3.37 -20.72 -14.43
CA LEU A 203 -2.93 -19.36 -14.74
C LEU A 203 -2.00 -19.34 -15.95
N VAL A 204 -1.01 -20.22 -15.98
CA VAL A 204 -0.04 -20.32 -17.06
C VAL A 204 -0.73 -20.80 -18.36
N GLU A 205 -1.56 -21.83 -18.30
CA GLU A 205 -2.33 -22.32 -19.44
C GLU A 205 -3.19 -21.21 -20.06
N TYR A 206 -3.93 -20.47 -19.22
CA TYR A 206 -4.79 -19.37 -19.65
C TYR A 206 -3.97 -18.21 -20.20
N ALA A 207 -2.87 -17.85 -19.55
CA ALA A 207 -1.96 -16.81 -20.05
C ALA A 207 -1.51 -17.07 -21.47
N ARG A 208 -1.13 -18.34 -21.80
CA ARG A 208 -0.73 -18.73 -23.16
C ARG A 208 -1.83 -18.59 -24.21
N LYS A 209 -3.09 -18.88 -23.83
CA LYS A 209 -4.25 -18.75 -24.71
C LYS A 209 -4.67 -17.28 -24.91
N LEU A 210 -4.43 -16.44 -23.93
CA LEU A 210 -4.79 -15.03 -23.90
C LEU A 210 -3.75 -14.12 -24.55
N ASP A 211 -2.55 -14.63 -24.86
CA ASP A 211 -1.51 -13.89 -25.54
C ASP A 211 -1.94 -13.50 -26.96
N VAL A 212 -1.73 -12.24 -27.33
CA VAL A 212 -1.95 -11.73 -28.68
C VAL A 212 -0.66 -11.12 -29.21
N LYS A 213 -0.23 -11.55 -30.39
CA LYS A 213 0.97 -11.03 -31.07
C LYS A 213 0.61 -10.13 -32.24
N LYS A 214 1.41 -9.10 -32.42
CA LYS A 214 1.42 -8.24 -33.62
C LYS A 214 2.10 -8.98 -34.81
N ASP A 215 1.92 -8.46 -36.01
CA ASP A 215 2.55 -9.00 -37.23
C ASP A 215 4.08 -9.05 -37.14
N ASN A 216 4.69 -8.16 -36.39
CA ASN A 216 6.16 -8.10 -36.20
C ASN A 216 6.68 -9.08 -35.13
N GLY A 217 5.79 -9.86 -34.49
CA GLY A 217 6.10 -10.87 -33.50
C GLY A 217 6.17 -10.37 -32.06
N SER A 218 6.14 -9.05 -31.83
CA SER A 218 6.00 -8.50 -30.46
C SER A 218 4.57 -8.70 -29.92
N TYR A 219 4.40 -8.62 -28.61
CA TYR A 219 3.07 -8.80 -28.02
C TYR A 219 2.23 -7.52 -28.13
N GLU A 220 0.97 -7.68 -28.47
CA GLU A 220 -0.07 -6.67 -28.37
C GLU A 220 -0.72 -6.74 -26.98
N ARG A 221 -1.02 -7.97 -26.53
CA ARG A 221 -1.56 -8.29 -25.21
C ARG A 221 -0.80 -9.49 -24.64
N LEU A 222 -0.42 -9.43 -23.38
CA LEU A 222 0.00 -10.58 -22.59
C LEU A 222 -1.19 -11.15 -21.83
N GLY A 223 -1.27 -12.46 -21.74
CA GLY A 223 -2.29 -13.11 -20.92
C GLY A 223 -2.10 -12.81 -19.45
N PHE A 224 -0.84 -12.79 -18.99
CA PHE A 224 -0.46 -12.42 -17.62
C PHE A 224 0.94 -11.81 -17.59
N PHE A 225 1.16 -10.85 -16.71
CA PHE A 225 2.45 -10.24 -16.46
C PHE A 225 2.86 -10.42 -14.99
N PRO A 226 3.90 -11.20 -14.67
CA PRO A 226 4.25 -11.51 -13.28
C PRO A 226 4.76 -10.32 -12.48
N GLY A 227 5.28 -9.27 -13.13
CA GLY A 227 5.68 -8.01 -12.48
C GLY A 227 4.50 -7.13 -12.02
N THR A 228 3.27 -7.63 -12.05
CA THR A 228 2.09 -7.00 -11.47
C THR A 228 2.15 -6.98 -9.94
N LEU A 229 2.86 -7.91 -9.34
CA LEU A 229 3.05 -8.04 -7.91
C LEU A 229 4.53 -7.94 -7.56
N GLU A 230 4.84 -7.35 -6.43
CA GLU A 230 6.21 -7.25 -5.92
C GLU A 230 6.82 -8.64 -5.69
N TRP A 231 8.12 -8.81 -5.89
CA TRP A 231 8.76 -10.11 -5.76
C TRP A 231 8.62 -10.71 -4.37
N ASN A 232 8.78 -9.90 -3.33
CA ASN A 232 8.56 -10.36 -1.95
C ASN A 232 7.12 -10.88 -1.75
N ALA A 233 6.13 -10.22 -2.34
CA ALA A 233 4.74 -10.62 -2.21
C ALA A 233 4.47 -12.00 -2.85
N TRP A 234 5.11 -12.32 -4.00
CA TRP A 234 5.06 -13.67 -4.56
C TRP A 234 5.64 -14.72 -3.61
N ALA A 235 6.70 -14.39 -2.86
CA ALA A 235 7.22 -15.29 -1.85
C ALA A 235 6.19 -15.55 -0.74
N PHE A 236 5.52 -14.52 -0.26
CA PHE A 236 4.53 -14.64 0.82
C PHE A 236 3.29 -15.42 0.38
N THR A 237 2.85 -15.27 -0.87
CA THR A 237 1.72 -16.01 -1.42
C THR A 237 2.04 -17.47 -1.74
N ALA A 238 3.30 -17.88 -1.70
CA ALA A 238 3.70 -19.25 -1.99
C ALA A 238 3.30 -20.26 -0.88
N ASP A 239 3.44 -19.85 0.38
CA ASP A 239 3.24 -20.71 1.57
C ASP A 239 2.46 -20.03 2.71
N GLY A 240 1.98 -18.80 2.50
CA GLY A 240 1.23 -18.06 3.51
C GLY A 240 2.09 -17.57 4.69
N LYS A 241 3.42 -17.46 4.52
CA LYS A 241 4.34 -17.05 5.59
C LYS A 241 5.16 -15.84 5.19
N ASP A 242 5.37 -14.94 6.16
CA ASP A 242 6.41 -13.93 6.10
C ASP A 242 7.81 -14.58 6.10
N TYR A 243 8.87 -13.82 5.89
CA TYR A 243 10.24 -14.31 5.96
C TYR A 243 10.70 -14.67 7.37
N THR A 244 10.09 -14.05 8.38
CA THR A 244 10.39 -14.34 9.79
C THR A 244 9.11 -14.36 10.61
N ASP A 245 9.11 -15.11 11.71
CA ASP A 245 8.06 -15.05 12.72
C ASP A 245 8.49 -14.24 13.96
N ALA A 246 7.61 -14.14 14.94
CA ALA A 246 7.86 -13.42 16.19
C ALA A 246 9.00 -14.03 17.02
N ASP A 247 9.25 -15.33 16.88
CA ASP A 247 10.31 -16.04 17.59
C ASP A 247 11.68 -15.91 16.90
N GLY A 248 11.73 -15.30 15.71
CA GLY A 248 12.91 -15.13 14.89
C GLY A 248 13.28 -16.38 14.08
N ASN A 249 12.33 -17.29 13.85
CA ASN A 249 12.53 -18.35 12.85
C ASN A 249 12.48 -17.74 11.44
N VAL A 250 13.31 -18.27 10.54
CA VAL A 250 13.48 -17.73 9.17
C VAL A 250 12.89 -18.70 8.14
N TYR A 251 12.09 -18.18 7.20
CA TYR A 251 11.31 -18.93 6.19
C TYR A 251 11.53 -18.39 4.77
N VAL A 252 12.77 -18.05 4.41
CA VAL A 252 13.08 -17.47 3.09
C VAL A 252 13.17 -18.54 1.99
N ASN A 253 13.76 -19.72 2.31
CA ASN A 253 14.01 -20.79 1.34
C ASN A 253 13.08 -22.00 1.49
N THR A 254 11.81 -21.77 1.90
CA THR A 254 10.84 -22.87 1.96
C THR A 254 10.67 -23.51 0.58
N PRO A 255 10.35 -24.82 0.50
CA PRO A 255 10.15 -25.50 -0.78
C PRO A 255 9.13 -24.80 -1.68
N GLU A 256 8.08 -24.24 -1.09
CA GLU A 256 7.00 -23.53 -1.78
C GLU A 256 7.51 -22.20 -2.38
N LYS A 257 8.32 -21.44 -1.64
CA LYS A 257 8.93 -20.20 -2.15
C LYS A 257 9.91 -20.48 -3.28
N VAL A 258 10.77 -21.49 -3.11
CA VAL A 258 11.67 -21.94 -4.18
C VAL A 258 10.84 -22.30 -5.43
N LYS A 259 9.78 -23.09 -5.26
CA LYS A 259 8.89 -23.52 -6.35
C LYS A 259 8.19 -22.34 -7.03
N MET A 260 7.73 -21.35 -6.25
CA MET A 260 7.10 -20.14 -6.80
C MET A 260 8.05 -19.40 -7.75
N PHE A 261 9.30 -19.21 -7.36
CA PHE A 261 10.29 -18.51 -8.19
C PHE A 261 10.80 -19.36 -9.35
N GLU A 262 10.85 -20.69 -9.23
CA GLU A 262 11.04 -21.58 -10.38
C GLU A 262 9.92 -21.41 -11.41
N ASN A 263 8.68 -21.38 -10.97
CA ASN A 263 7.52 -21.19 -11.81
C ASN A 263 7.54 -19.80 -12.48
N ILE A 264 7.74 -18.71 -11.74
CA ILE A 264 7.83 -17.35 -12.30
C ILE A 264 8.91 -17.28 -13.37
N TYR A 265 10.11 -17.78 -13.07
CA TYR A 265 11.23 -17.73 -13.99
C TYR A 265 10.97 -18.57 -15.25
N ASN A 266 10.62 -19.85 -15.09
CA ASN A 266 10.44 -20.78 -16.20
C ASN A 266 9.22 -20.45 -17.07
N ASP A 267 8.08 -20.14 -16.41
CA ASP A 267 6.82 -19.95 -17.12
C ASP A 267 6.71 -18.58 -17.78
N PHE A 268 7.41 -17.56 -17.28
CA PHE A 268 7.27 -16.22 -17.81
C PHE A 268 8.60 -15.63 -18.32
N TYR A 269 9.64 -15.55 -17.50
CA TYR A 269 10.89 -14.90 -17.90
C TYR A 269 11.68 -15.71 -18.94
N GLN A 270 11.74 -17.02 -18.78
CA GLN A 270 12.37 -17.88 -19.80
C GLN A 270 11.53 -17.99 -21.08
N TYR A 271 10.20 -18.00 -20.93
CA TYR A 271 9.29 -18.14 -22.07
C TYR A 271 9.19 -16.88 -22.92
N TYR A 272 8.94 -15.70 -22.32
CA TYR A 272 8.82 -14.45 -23.06
C TYR A 272 10.17 -13.79 -23.33
N GLY A 273 11.14 -14.01 -22.43
CA GLY A 273 12.41 -13.29 -22.39
C GLY A 273 12.29 -11.96 -21.63
N LYS A 274 13.22 -11.73 -20.69
CA LYS A 274 13.21 -10.51 -19.87
C LYS A 274 13.15 -9.22 -20.69
N LYS A 275 13.94 -9.15 -21.78
CA LYS A 275 13.96 -7.98 -22.66
C LYS A 275 12.59 -7.65 -23.25
N GLU A 276 11.82 -8.67 -23.64
CA GLU A 276 10.46 -8.49 -24.17
C GLU A 276 9.52 -8.00 -23.10
N LEU A 277 9.55 -8.61 -21.90
CA LEU A 277 8.74 -8.18 -20.76
C LEU A 277 9.06 -6.75 -20.33
N ASP A 278 10.34 -6.37 -20.24
CA ASP A 278 10.78 -5.02 -19.91
C ASP A 278 10.30 -3.99 -20.95
N SER A 279 10.44 -4.34 -22.25
CA SER A 279 9.97 -3.46 -23.33
C SER A 279 8.46 -3.30 -23.34
N PHE A 280 7.74 -4.37 -23.04
CA PHE A 280 6.29 -4.39 -22.99
C PHE A 280 5.76 -3.55 -21.81
N SER A 281 6.37 -3.71 -20.64
CA SER A 281 5.97 -2.99 -19.42
C SER A 281 6.45 -1.53 -19.39
N ALA A 282 7.37 -1.13 -20.25
CA ALA A 282 7.87 0.26 -20.29
C ALA A 282 6.79 1.31 -20.63
N GLU A 283 5.67 0.89 -21.23
CA GLU A 283 4.52 1.74 -21.56
C GLU A 283 3.46 1.77 -20.44
N PHE A 284 3.64 0.98 -19.36
CA PHE A 284 2.67 0.90 -18.29
C PHE A 284 2.68 2.19 -17.45
N GLY A 285 1.50 2.62 -17.03
CA GLY A 285 1.33 3.81 -16.21
C GLY A 285 0.00 3.79 -15.48
N ASN A 286 -0.45 4.96 -15.06
CA ASN A 286 -1.71 5.14 -14.37
C ASN A 286 -2.83 5.60 -15.32
N GLY A 287 -4.08 5.51 -14.89
CA GLY A 287 -5.24 5.94 -15.66
C GLY A 287 -5.39 5.14 -16.95
N MET A 288 -5.50 5.83 -18.08
CA MET A 288 -5.68 5.20 -19.40
C MET A 288 -4.51 4.32 -19.85
N THR A 289 -3.31 4.51 -19.31
CA THR A 289 -2.13 3.69 -19.61
C THR A 289 -1.89 2.57 -18.61
N ASN A 290 -2.80 2.40 -17.64
CA ASN A 290 -2.82 1.22 -16.80
C ASN A 290 -2.98 -0.03 -17.68
N PRO A 291 -2.15 -1.06 -17.51
CA PRO A 291 -2.10 -2.18 -18.44
C PRO A 291 -3.39 -2.99 -18.54
N PHE A 292 -4.13 -3.12 -17.43
CA PHE A 292 -5.41 -3.81 -17.44
C PHE A 292 -6.51 -2.94 -18.08
N VAL A 293 -6.58 -1.65 -17.72
CA VAL A 293 -7.49 -0.68 -18.34
C VAL A 293 -7.28 -0.59 -19.84
N ALA A 294 -6.02 -0.50 -20.28
CA ALA A 294 -5.65 -0.42 -21.69
C ALA A 294 -5.76 -1.73 -22.47
N GLY A 295 -6.16 -2.84 -21.83
CA GLY A 295 -6.24 -4.16 -22.46
C GLY A 295 -4.88 -4.75 -22.86
N LYS A 296 -3.79 -4.28 -22.26
CA LYS A 296 -2.43 -4.79 -22.52
C LYS A 296 -2.17 -6.10 -21.80
N VAL A 297 -2.82 -6.34 -20.67
CA VAL A 297 -2.81 -7.62 -19.95
C VAL A 297 -4.24 -8.11 -19.76
N ALA A 298 -4.44 -9.41 -19.94
CA ALA A 298 -5.75 -10.03 -19.77
C ALA A 298 -6.03 -10.44 -18.32
N MET A 299 -4.99 -10.75 -17.55
CA MET A 299 -5.06 -11.07 -16.13
C MET A 299 -4.06 -10.19 -15.36
N TRP A 300 -4.53 -9.57 -14.26
CA TRP A 300 -3.79 -8.55 -13.52
C TRP A 300 -4.02 -8.72 -12.03
N VAL A 301 -2.95 -8.83 -11.23
CA VAL A 301 -3.06 -8.86 -9.77
C VAL A 301 -2.93 -7.44 -9.24
N ASN A 302 -3.89 -7.01 -8.43
CA ASN A 302 -3.82 -5.70 -7.78
C ASN A 302 -4.72 -5.65 -6.53
N THR A 303 -4.73 -4.50 -5.84
CA THR A 303 -5.65 -4.22 -4.73
C THR A 303 -7.10 -4.07 -5.23
N PRO A 304 -8.10 -4.21 -4.37
CA PRO A 304 -9.49 -3.91 -4.70
C PRO A 304 -9.71 -2.49 -5.24
N THR A 305 -8.90 -1.51 -4.82
CA THR A 305 -8.97 -0.12 -5.30
C THR A 305 -8.69 0.05 -6.80
N GLU A 306 -8.10 -0.95 -7.46
CA GLU A 306 -7.96 -0.96 -8.93
C GLU A 306 -9.30 -0.81 -9.65
N PHE A 307 -10.39 -1.23 -9.01
CA PHE A 307 -11.76 -1.01 -9.48
C PHE A 307 -12.03 0.43 -9.89
N THR A 308 -11.52 1.40 -9.13
CA THR A 308 -11.74 2.82 -9.43
C THR A 308 -11.15 3.23 -10.78
N LYS A 309 -10.00 2.67 -11.14
CA LYS A 309 -9.37 2.94 -12.45
C LYS A 309 -10.16 2.31 -13.59
N VAL A 310 -10.66 1.09 -13.40
CA VAL A 310 -11.53 0.45 -14.40
C VAL A 310 -12.81 1.25 -14.56
N ARG A 311 -13.48 1.63 -13.48
CA ARG A 311 -14.71 2.44 -13.48
C ARG A 311 -14.50 3.78 -14.20
N ASP A 312 -13.40 4.47 -13.94
CA ASP A 312 -13.18 5.85 -14.40
C ASP A 312 -12.64 5.91 -15.83
N TYR A 313 -11.84 4.92 -16.25
CA TYR A 313 -11.13 4.96 -17.55
C TYR A 313 -11.59 3.89 -18.55
N ALA A 314 -12.27 2.83 -18.10
CA ALA A 314 -12.81 1.75 -18.93
C ALA A 314 -14.15 1.24 -18.40
N PRO A 315 -15.18 2.12 -18.28
CA PRO A 315 -16.46 1.79 -17.64
C PRO A 315 -17.24 0.64 -18.35
N ASP A 316 -16.98 0.43 -19.63
CA ASP A 316 -17.62 -0.63 -20.43
C ASP A 316 -16.81 -1.95 -20.40
N LYS A 317 -15.69 -2.02 -19.67
CA LYS A 317 -14.86 -3.22 -19.60
C LYS A 317 -15.57 -4.34 -18.86
N ASN A 318 -15.78 -5.47 -19.57
CA ASN A 318 -16.35 -6.67 -18.99
C ASN A 318 -15.24 -7.49 -18.30
N TYR A 319 -15.19 -7.44 -16.97
CA TYR A 319 -14.15 -8.11 -16.20
C TYR A 319 -14.74 -8.91 -15.03
N GLY A 320 -13.93 -9.82 -14.52
CA GLY A 320 -14.18 -10.54 -13.29
C GLY A 320 -13.05 -10.35 -12.30
N VAL A 321 -13.30 -10.74 -11.07
CA VAL A 321 -12.29 -10.81 -10.00
C VAL A 321 -12.29 -12.19 -9.38
N ALA A 322 -11.12 -12.63 -8.91
CA ALA A 322 -10.94 -13.94 -8.27
C ALA A 322 -9.86 -13.86 -7.19
N LEU A 323 -9.76 -14.90 -6.36
CA LEU A 323 -8.61 -15.10 -5.48
C LEU A 323 -7.34 -15.31 -6.33
N LEU A 324 -6.16 -15.07 -5.75
CA LEU A 324 -4.90 -15.46 -6.39
C LEU A 324 -4.86 -16.99 -6.53
N PRO A 325 -4.32 -17.52 -7.65
CA PRO A 325 -4.23 -18.95 -7.83
C PRO A 325 -3.35 -19.62 -6.77
N ALA A 326 -3.77 -20.79 -6.27
CA ALA A 326 -2.93 -21.62 -5.42
C ALA A 326 -1.67 -22.06 -6.18
N LEU A 327 -0.56 -22.24 -5.47
CA LEU A 327 0.69 -22.72 -6.07
C LEU A 327 0.52 -24.08 -6.75
N GLU A 328 -0.28 -24.97 -6.13
CA GLU A 328 -0.55 -26.33 -6.61
C GLU A 328 -2.04 -26.68 -6.46
N GLU A 329 -2.48 -27.73 -7.15
CA GLU A 329 -3.85 -28.22 -7.08
C GLU A 329 -4.20 -28.68 -5.65
N GLY A 330 -5.33 -28.18 -5.12
CA GLY A 330 -5.78 -28.44 -3.77
C GLY A 330 -5.00 -27.69 -2.68
N GLY A 331 -4.08 -26.81 -3.06
CA GLY A 331 -3.38 -25.91 -2.15
C GLY A 331 -4.26 -24.73 -1.70
N GLU A 332 -3.82 -24.03 -0.67
CA GLU A 332 -4.47 -22.79 -0.20
C GLU A 332 -4.18 -21.64 -1.13
N GLN A 333 -5.18 -20.79 -1.35
CA GLN A 333 -5.06 -19.56 -2.15
C GLN A 333 -4.66 -18.40 -1.24
N TYR A 334 -3.36 -18.23 -1.03
CA TYR A 334 -2.85 -17.14 -0.22
C TYR A 334 -2.84 -15.82 -0.98
N SER A 335 -3.06 -14.75 -0.24
CA SER A 335 -2.86 -13.38 -0.70
C SER A 335 -1.81 -12.68 0.15
N TRP A 336 -1.41 -11.51 -0.28
CA TRP A 336 -0.54 -10.62 0.47
C TRP A 336 -1.20 -9.26 0.61
N GLY A 337 -1.02 -8.65 1.78
CA GLY A 337 -1.57 -7.36 2.07
C GLY A 337 -0.87 -6.68 3.24
N GLY A 338 -1.40 -5.54 3.57
CA GLY A 338 -0.93 -4.70 4.67
C GLY A 338 -2.03 -3.75 5.07
N GLY A 339 -1.70 -2.47 5.05
CA GLY A 339 -2.65 -1.41 5.36
C GLY A 339 -2.02 -0.33 6.24
N PHE A 340 -2.90 0.43 6.87
CA PHE A 340 -2.51 1.55 7.71
C PHE A 340 -3.19 1.45 9.06
N SER A 341 -2.41 1.78 10.09
CA SER A 341 -2.88 1.99 11.45
C SER A 341 -3.26 3.44 11.68
N VAL A 342 -4.15 3.66 12.63
CA VAL A 342 -4.32 4.96 13.26
C VAL A 342 -3.68 4.91 14.64
N GLU A 343 -2.79 5.85 14.90
CA GLU A 343 -1.96 5.88 16.10
C GLU A 343 -2.04 7.24 16.79
N ILE A 344 -1.78 7.22 18.10
CA ILE A 344 -1.56 8.42 18.91
C ILE A 344 -0.05 8.52 19.14
N PRO A 345 0.66 9.50 18.55
CA PRO A 345 2.08 9.67 18.78
C PRO A 345 2.40 9.90 20.25
N TYR A 346 3.57 9.42 20.68
CA TYR A 346 4.03 9.63 22.04
C TYR A 346 4.18 11.14 22.34
N GLY A 347 3.59 11.58 23.45
CA GLY A 347 3.61 12.99 23.85
C GLY A 347 2.54 13.85 23.21
N ALA A 348 1.52 13.26 22.56
CA ALA A 348 0.31 13.96 22.14
C ALA A 348 -0.32 14.70 23.34
N LYS A 349 -0.81 15.92 23.10
CA LYS A 349 -1.22 16.84 24.20
C LYS A 349 -2.49 16.40 24.90
N ASP A 350 -3.42 15.83 24.17
CA ASP A 350 -4.69 15.33 24.68
C ASP A 350 -4.93 13.90 24.18
N THR A 351 -4.37 12.93 24.91
CA THR A 351 -4.49 11.51 24.57
C THR A 351 -5.94 11.01 24.65
N GLU A 352 -6.76 11.55 25.59
CA GLU A 352 -8.17 11.15 25.72
C GLU A 352 -9.00 11.68 24.54
N GLY A 353 -8.81 12.93 24.14
CA GLY A 353 -9.47 13.48 22.96
C GLY A 353 -9.03 12.80 21.67
N SER A 354 -7.73 12.51 21.54
CA SER A 354 -7.19 11.73 20.42
C SER A 354 -7.83 10.34 20.35
N TRP A 355 -7.99 9.66 21.50
CA TRP A 355 -8.62 8.35 21.57
C TRP A 355 -10.10 8.39 21.15
N GLU A 356 -10.87 9.40 21.56
CA GLU A 356 -12.25 9.56 21.11
C GLU A 356 -12.34 9.66 19.57
N PHE A 357 -11.42 10.38 18.93
CA PHE A 357 -11.37 10.46 17.48
C PHE A 357 -10.90 9.16 16.83
N VAL A 358 -9.90 8.48 17.41
CA VAL A 358 -9.43 7.16 16.93
C VAL A 358 -10.57 6.15 16.92
N LYS A 359 -11.37 6.07 18.02
CA LYS A 359 -12.56 5.22 18.08
C LYS A 359 -13.59 5.60 17.01
N PHE A 360 -13.80 6.88 16.80
CA PHE A 360 -14.79 7.36 15.84
C PHE A 360 -14.44 6.94 14.42
N ILE A 361 -13.20 7.17 13.97
CA ILE A 361 -12.83 6.84 12.57
C ILE A 361 -12.67 5.34 12.33
N THR A 362 -12.46 4.54 13.37
CA THR A 362 -12.40 3.06 13.29
C THR A 362 -13.76 2.40 13.56
N SER A 363 -14.81 3.19 13.86
CA SER A 363 -16.16 2.67 14.05
C SER A 363 -16.72 2.09 12.76
N LYS A 364 -17.70 1.20 12.90
CA LYS A 364 -18.40 0.59 11.76
C LYS A 364 -18.92 1.64 10.77
N GLU A 365 -19.60 2.66 11.25
CA GLU A 365 -20.24 3.70 10.44
C GLU A 365 -19.20 4.51 9.64
N SER A 366 -18.12 4.94 10.30
CA SER A 366 -17.03 5.68 9.66
C SER A 366 -16.30 4.83 8.63
N GLN A 367 -16.11 3.54 8.91
CA GLN A 367 -15.45 2.61 8.02
C GLN A 367 -16.32 2.24 6.80
N ILE A 368 -17.66 2.10 6.95
CA ILE A 368 -18.59 1.96 5.82
C ILE A 368 -18.50 3.20 4.93
N TYR A 369 -18.56 4.40 5.54
CA TYR A 369 -18.46 5.65 4.79
C TYR A 369 -17.14 5.73 4.01
N TRP A 370 -15.99 5.42 4.67
CA TRP A 370 -14.70 5.36 3.98
C TRP A 370 -14.72 4.40 2.80
N ALA A 371 -15.12 3.14 3.03
CA ALA A 371 -15.13 2.11 1.98
C ALA A 371 -16.04 2.48 0.80
N SER A 372 -17.23 3.04 1.05
CA SER A 372 -18.17 3.40 0.01
C SER A 372 -17.72 4.56 -0.88
N GLU A 373 -16.91 5.46 -0.34
CA GLU A 373 -16.50 6.69 -1.04
C GLU A 373 -15.15 6.54 -1.76
N VAL A 374 -14.16 5.87 -1.13
CA VAL A 374 -12.82 5.72 -1.70
C VAL A 374 -12.52 4.33 -2.24
N TYR A 375 -13.41 3.36 -2.00
CA TYR A 375 -13.29 1.97 -2.45
C TYR A 375 -12.07 1.22 -1.88
N ASP A 376 -11.57 1.67 -0.73
CA ASP A 376 -10.59 0.93 0.06
C ASP A 376 -11.25 -0.16 0.90
N THR A 377 -10.52 -1.23 1.14
CA THR A 377 -10.91 -2.23 2.13
C THR A 377 -10.60 -1.72 3.54
N VAL A 378 -11.45 -2.08 4.49
CA VAL A 378 -11.41 -1.55 5.86
C VAL A 378 -11.13 -2.62 6.88
N ALA A 379 -10.59 -2.22 8.04
CA ALA A 379 -10.15 -3.14 9.07
C ALA A 379 -11.29 -3.61 9.98
N ASN A 380 -12.41 -2.88 10.04
CA ASN A 380 -13.57 -3.25 10.85
C ASN A 380 -14.36 -4.36 10.13
N ILE A 381 -14.50 -5.52 10.79
CA ILE A 381 -15.12 -6.72 10.20
C ILE A 381 -16.58 -6.48 9.83
N GLU A 382 -17.36 -5.85 10.72
CA GLU A 382 -18.77 -5.60 10.44
C GLU A 382 -18.96 -4.57 9.31
N ALA A 383 -18.07 -3.58 9.22
CA ALA A 383 -18.08 -2.62 8.13
C ALA A 383 -17.73 -3.29 6.80
N SER A 384 -16.70 -4.15 6.77
CA SER A 384 -16.29 -4.87 5.55
C SER A 384 -17.36 -5.83 5.03
N GLN A 385 -18.30 -6.25 5.88
CA GLN A 385 -19.41 -7.15 5.56
C GLN A 385 -20.73 -6.42 5.30
N ASP A 386 -20.71 -5.07 5.29
CA ASP A 386 -21.94 -4.31 5.13
C ASP A 386 -22.61 -4.61 3.77
N PRO A 387 -23.93 -4.89 3.73
CA PRO A 387 -24.63 -5.21 2.50
C PRO A 387 -24.48 -4.15 1.40
N SER A 388 -24.32 -2.89 1.75
CA SER A 388 -24.16 -1.80 0.76
C SER A 388 -22.86 -1.90 -0.05
N LEU A 389 -21.83 -2.59 0.49
CA LEU A 389 -20.55 -2.82 -0.19
C LEU A 389 -20.57 -4.10 -1.03
N MET A 390 -21.43 -5.07 -0.70
CA MET A 390 -21.41 -6.41 -1.31
C MET A 390 -21.91 -6.45 -2.76
N ASP A 391 -22.59 -5.41 -3.24
CA ASP A 391 -22.96 -5.27 -4.65
C ASP A 391 -21.76 -4.95 -5.56
N ILE A 392 -20.62 -4.58 -4.98
CA ILE A 392 -19.38 -4.30 -5.69
C ILE A 392 -18.48 -5.54 -5.62
N PRO A 393 -18.21 -6.22 -6.77
CA PRO A 393 -17.54 -7.53 -6.77
C PRO A 393 -16.18 -7.56 -6.07
N VAL A 394 -15.43 -6.44 -6.11
CA VAL A 394 -14.10 -6.35 -5.50
C VAL A 394 -14.15 -6.43 -3.96
N PHE A 395 -15.18 -5.87 -3.32
CA PHE A 395 -15.31 -5.97 -1.86
C PHE A 395 -15.64 -7.40 -1.42
N LYS A 396 -16.55 -8.07 -2.15
CA LYS A 396 -16.85 -9.47 -1.89
C LYS A 396 -15.59 -10.34 -2.02
N MET A 397 -14.82 -10.14 -3.09
CA MET A 397 -13.58 -10.88 -3.31
C MET A 397 -12.51 -10.56 -2.26
N ALA A 398 -12.38 -9.30 -1.85
CA ALA A 398 -11.47 -8.91 -0.78
C ALA A 398 -11.85 -9.57 0.56
N LEU A 399 -13.14 -9.64 0.88
CA LEU A 399 -13.64 -10.32 2.07
C LEU A 399 -13.30 -11.82 2.04
N GLU A 400 -13.41 -12.47 0.88
CA GLU A 400 -13.03 -13.88 0.70
C GLU A 400 -11.51 -14.09 0.81
N ALA A 401 -10.68 -13.11 0.39
CA ALA A 401 -9.22 -13.19 0.45
C ALA A 401 -8.64 -12.90 1.84
N MET A 402 -9.30 -12.09 2.66
CA MET A 402 -8.75 -11.63 3.96
C MET A 402 -8.30 -12.74 4.89
N PRO A 403 -9.02 -13.88 5.06
CA PRO A 403 -8.60 -14.94 5.97
C PRO A 403 -7.25 -15.58 5.61
N THR A 404 -6.85 -15.54 4.35
CA THR A 404 -5.59 -16.10 3.84
C THR A 404 -4.60 -15.02 3.40
N THR A 405 -4.90 -13.74 3.71
CA THR A 405 -3.99 -12.63 3.43
C THR A 405 -2.86 -12.59 4.45
N VAL A 406 -1.63 -12.70 3.96
CA VAL A 406 -0.42 -12.53 4.77
C VAL A 406 -0.19 -11.06 5.01
N VAL A 407 -0.34 -10.63 6.25
CA VAL A 407 0.01 -9.28 6.71
C VAL A 407 1.45 -9.29 7.17
N THR A 408 2.35 -8.76 6.35
CA THR A 408 3.78 -8.77 6.67
C THR A 408 4.14 -7.69 7.69
N GLN A 409 5.14 -7.97 8.51
CA GLN A 409 5.64 -7.05 9.53
C GLN A 409 7.16 -6.89 9.39
N ASP A 410 7.64 -5.68 9.50
CA ASP A 410 9.07 -5.41 9.69
C ASP A 410 9.43 -5.70 11.16
N ARG A 411 9.92 -6.89 11.42
CA ARG A 411 10.10 -7.38 12.80
C ARG A 411 11.41 -6.87 13.39
N LEU A 412 11.38 -6.50 14.65
CA LEU A 412 12.57 -6.05 15.40
C LEU A 412 13.66 -7.13 15.48
N THR A 413 13.26 -8.41 15.43
CA THR A 413 14.19 -9.55 15.38
C THR A 413 14.93 -9.70 14.06
N ALA A 414 14.43 -9.05 12.98
CA ALA A 414 15.00 -9.11 11.64
C ALA A 414 14.65 -7.85 10.83
N PRO A 415 15.06 -6.65 11.30
CA PRO A 415 14.64 -5.39 10.69
C PRO A 415 15.17 -5.27 9.24
N GLY A 416 14.27 -4.97 8.30
CA GLY A 416 14.61 -4.88 6.89
C GLY A 416 14.84 -6.23 6.19
N ALA A 417 14.34 -7.35 6.73
CA ALA A 417 14.51 -8.67 6.11
C ALA A 417 14.07 -8.70 4.64
N SER A 418 12.94 -8.06 4.30
CA SER A 418 12.46 -7.97 2.92
C SER A 418 13.43 -7.25 1.98
N ASP A 419 14.07 -6.19 2.46
CA ASP A 419 15.07 -5.44 1.69
C ASP A 419 16.35 -6.26 1.46
N ILE A 420 16.71 -7.11 2.43
CA ILE A 420 17.85 -8.03 2.30
C ILE A 420 17.55 -9.13 1.28
N VAL A 421 16.32 -9.65 1.24
CA VAL A 421 15.93 -10.74 0.32
C VAL A 421 15.78 -10.24 -1.11
N LEU A 422 15.27 -9.02 -1.33
CA LEU A 422 14.93 -8.51 -2.65
C LEU A 422 16.05 -8.61 -3.71
N PRO A 423 17.33 -8.27 -3.44
CA PRO A 423 18.40 -8.43 -4.42
C PRO A 423 18.62 -9.88 -4.88
N TYR A 424 18.36 -10.86 -4.02
CA TYR A 424 18.48 -12.28 -4.40
C TYR A 424 17.35 -12.70 -5.33
N LEU A 425 16.13 -12.18 -5.11
CA LEU A 425 15.01 -12.40 -6.02
C LEU A 425 15.29 -11.78 -7.40
N ASP A 426 15.90 -10.61 -7.46
CA ASP A 426 16.33 -9.98 -8.71
C ASP A 426 17.34 -10.86 -9.48
N GLU A 427 18.29 -11.50 -8.79
CA GLU A 427 19.25 -12.43 -9.41
C GLU A 427 18.57 -13.63 -10.08
N ILE A 428 17.46 -14.13 -9.50
CA ILE A 428 16.63 -15.17 -10.12
C ILE A 428 15.98 -14.64 -11.40
N ILE A 429 15.35 -13.47 -11.32
CA ILE A 429 14.64 -12.87 -12.46
C ILE A 429 15.60 -12.50 -13.59
N LEU A 430 16.84 -12.14 -13.27
CA LEU A 430 17.91 -11.91 -14.23
C LEU A 430 18.49 -13.22 -14.82
N GLY A 431 18.18 -14.37 -14.23
CA GLY A 431 18.73 -15.67 -14.62
C GLY A 431 20.20 -15.87 -14.24
N ASN A 432 20.71 -15.10 -13.29
CA ASN A 432 22.08 -15.19 -12.79
C ASN A 432 22.26 -16.31 -11.77
N LYS A 433 21.18 -16.64 -11.01
CA LYS A 433 21.15 -17.73 -10.03
C LYS A 433 19.90 -18.57 -10.22
N THR A 434 19.98 -19.83 -9.83
CA THR A 434 18.77 -20.65 -9.65
C THR A 434 17.99 -20.18 -8.43
N PRO A 435 16.67 -20.38 -8.38
CA PRO A 435 15.86 -20.03 -7.22
C PRO A 435 16.38 -20.64 -5.91
N GLN A 436 16.78 -21.93 -5.95
CA GLN A 436 17.34 -22.59 -4.77
C GLN A 436 18.62 -21.89 -4.27
N GLU A 437 19.59 -21.65 -5.17
CA GLU A 437 20.86 -20.98 -4.79
C GLU A 437 20.61 -19.58 -4.20
N ALA A 438 19.77 -18.79 -4.86
CA ALA A 438 19.48 -17.43 -4.42
C ALA A 438 18.77 -17.38 -3.06
N LEU A 439 17.75 -18.24 -2.88
CA LEU A 439 16.99 -18.27 -1.63
C LEU A 439 17.77 -18.92 -0.48
N ASP A 440 18.70 -19.87 -0.73
CA ASP A 440 19.59 -20.40 0.29
C ASP A 440 20.56 -19.31 0.80
N GLU A 441 21.11 -18.50 -0.09
CA GLU A 441 21.98 -17.38 0.29
C GLU A 441 21.18 -16.28 1.03
N ALA A 442 19.96 -15.99 0.58
CA ALA A 442 19.06 -15.04 1.24
C ALA A 442 18.66 -15.52 2.63
N GLN A 443 18.33 -16.81 2.80
CA GLN A 443 18.06 -17.44 4.08
C GLN A 443 19.22 -17.22 5.07
N ALA A 444 20.44 -17.54 4.63
CA ALA A 444 21.63 -17.37 5.47
C ALA A 444 21.85 -15.90 5.88
N SER A 445 21.55 -14.96 4.98
CA SER A 445 21.68 -13.52 5.25
C SER A 445 20.66 -13.04 6.27
N VAL A 446 19.41 -13.51 6.20
CA VAL A 446 18.36 -13.18 7.18
C VAL A 446 18.63 -13.88 8.52
N GLU A 447 19.12 -15.12 8.54
CA GLU A 447 19.54 -15.81 9.77
C GLU A 447 20.67 -15.06 10.49
N GLN A 448 21.63 -14.51 9.73
CA GLN A 448 22.69 -13.66 10.29
C GLN A 448 22.10 -12.36 10.88
N LEU A 449 21.16 -11.71 10.18
CA LEU A 449 20.46 -10.54 10.69
C LEU A 449 19.75 -10.82 12.02
N VAL A 450 19.04 -11.95 12.12
CA VAL A 450 18.36 -12.37 13.36
C VAL A 450 19.37 -12.60 14.49
N GLN A 451 20.58 -13.11 14.19
CA GLN A 451 21.63 -13.29 15.20
C GLN A 451 22.20 -11.95 15.67
N ASP A 452 22.39 -11.01 14.76
CA ASP A 452 22.96 -9.69 15.05
C ASP A 452 21.96 -8.77 15.79
N SER A 453 20.65 -9.07 15.71
CA SER A 453 19.56 -8.32 16.37
C SER A 453 19.26 -8.80 17.82
N LYS A 454 19.95 -9.87 18.29
CA LYS A 454 19.82 -10.41 19.67
C LYS A 454 20.84 -9.75 20.60
#